data_39ed24cd956ac6b57b55a3dd34f768de
#
_entry.id   39ed24cd956ac6b57b55a3dd34f768de
#
_cell.length_a   1.000
_cell.length_b   1.000
_cell.length_c   1.000
_cell.angle_alpha   90.00
_cell.angle_beta   90.00
_cell.angle_gamma   90.00
#
_symmetry.space_group_name_H-M   'P 1'
#
loop_
_entity.id
_entity.type
_entity.pdbx_description
1 polymer ?
#
loop_
_entity_poly.entity_id
_entity_poly.type
_entity_poly.pdbx_seq_one_letter_code
_entity_poly.pdbx_strand_id
1 'polypeptide(L)'
;MPKPIGVKLRCKECGSEVVINQVERRWATCNGKRILVTMHECGECGSINVLQLDDEGTIKLFDQIRKLVAQRSKTANPIKLKNQAGLFNKLNSKLENRRKVLIKSYVGKKLIIEETNKTLPDGWVMAV
;
A
#
# COMPACT_ATOMS: atom_id res chain seq x y z
N MET A 1 11.66 2.69 -19.89
CA MET A 1 10.92 3.61 -19.00
C MET A 1 9.79 2.88 -18.35
N PRO A 2 9.67 2.96 -17.02
CA PRO A 2 8.48 2.43 -16.38
C PRO A 2 7.25 3.17 -16.91
N LYS A 3 6.22 2.42 -17.25
CA LYS A 3 4.95 3.03 -17.65
C LYS A 3 4.40 3.82 -16.48
N PRO A 4 3.83 5.01 -16.69
CA PRO A 4 3.08 5.68 -15.64
C PRO A 4 2.01 4.75 -15.12
N ILE A 5 1.80 4.76 -13.81
CA ILE A 5 0.81 3.90 -13.15
C ILE A 5 -0.58 4.18 -13.71
N GLY A 6 -0.80 5.37 -14.25
CA GLY A 6 -2.03 5.71 -14.99
C GLY A 6 -3.29 5.74 -14.13
N VAL A 7 -3.14 5.64 -12.82
CA VAL A 7 -4.26 5.70 -11.88
C VAL A 7 -4.65 7.17 -11.70
N LYS A 8 -5.90 7.46 -11.99
CA LYS A 8 -6.45 8.79 -11.72
C LYS A 8 -6.87 8.85 -10.25
N LEU A 9 -6.39 9.89 -9.57
CA LEU A 9 -6.70 10.15 -8.18
C LEU A 9 -7.31 11.53 -8.05
N ARG A 10 -8.39 11.64 -7.31
CA ARG A 10 -8.93 12.94 -6.92
C ARG A 10 -8.42 13.29 -5.53
N CYS A 11 -7.72 14.42 -5.40
CA CYS A 11 -7.20 14.87 -4.11
C CYS A 11 -8.36 15.09 -3.12
N LYS A 12 -8.22 14.56 -1.92
CA LYS A 12 -9.25 14.67 -0.88
C LYS A 12 -9.43 16.09 -0.36
N GLU A 13 -8.37 16.91 -0.44
CA GLU A 13 -8.40 18.26 0.09
C GLU A 13 -8.90 19.29 -0.93
N CYS A 14 -8.34 19.29 -2.15
CA CYS A 14 -8.65 20.31 -3.15
C CYS A 14 -9.55 19.82 -4.27
N GLY A 15 -9.80 18.51 -4.38
CA GLY A 15 -10.64 17.93 -5.41
C GLY A 15 -10.04 17.87 -6.81
N SER A 16 -8.77 18.30 -6.98
CA SER A 16 -8.10 18.24 -8.27
C SER A 16 -7.88 16.79 -8.70
N GLU A 17 -8.14 16.49 -9.98
CA GLU A 17 -7.86 15.19 -10.56
C GLU A 17 -6.41 15.17 -11.03
N VAL A 18 -5.64 14.18 -10.55
CA VAL A 18 -4.24 14.00 -10.92
C VAL A 18 -4.01 12.58 -11.39
N VAL A 19 -3.08 12.41 -12.34
CA VAL A 19 -2.61 11.09 -12.75
C VAL A 19 -1.40 10.75 -11.90
N ILE A 20 -1.46 9.62 -11.20
CA ILE A 20 -0.36 9.18 -10.34
C ILE A 20 0.69 8.51 -11.21
N ASN A 21 1.85 9.16 -11.36
CA ASN A 21 3.01 8.60 -12.04
C ASN A 21 4.00 7.96 -11.08
N GLN A 22 4.06 8.47 -9.86
CA GLN A 22 4.96 8.00 -8.81
C GLN A 22 4.26 8.05 -7.47
N VAL A 23 4.56 7.07 -6.63
CA VAL A 23 4.14 7.05 -5.24
C VAL A 23 5.36 7.04 -4.34
N GLU A 24 5.26 7.66 -3.18
CA GLU A 24 6.28 7.59 -2.15
C GLU A 24 5.87 6.56 -1.11
N ARG A 25 6.84 5.80 -0.62
CA ARG A 25 6.66 4.88 0.48
C ARG A 25 7.55 5.31 1.62
N ARG A 26 6.95 5.66 2.74
CA ARG A 26 7.67 6.17 3.92
C ARG A 26 7.17 5.46 5.17
N TRP A 27 8.10 5.17 6.06
CA TRP A 27 7.73 4.70 7.38
C TRP A 27 7.17 5.86 8.19
N ALA A 28 6.12 5.57 8.95
CA ALA A 28 5.51 6.51 9.88
C ALA A 28 5.35 5.83 11.24
N THR A 29 5.25 6.62 12.28
CA THR A 29 5.01 6.13 13.63
C THR A 29 3.67 6.62 14.16
N CYS A 30 2.97 5.73 14.86
CA CYS A 30 1.73 6.04 15.56
C CYS A 30 1.77 5.29 16.90
N ASN A 31 1.78 6.02 18.02
CA ASN A 31 1.83 5.44 19.36
C ASN A 31 2.96 4.39 19.53
N GLY A 32 4.14 4.70 18.99
CA GLY A 32 5.31 3.83 19.09
C GLY A 32 5.33 2.66 18.11
N LYS A 33 4.32 2.50 17.27
CA LYS A 33 4.26 1.48 16.23
C LYS A 33 4.63 2.05 14.88
N ARG A 34 5.43 1.31 14.10
CA ARG A 34 5.80 1.72 12.74
C ARG A 34 4.85 1.13 11.72
N ILE A 35 4.49 1.94 10.75
CA ILE A 35 3.67 1.55 9.62
C ILE A 35 4.24 2.13 8.33
N LEU A 36 4.23 1.36 7.26
CA LEU A 36 4.68 1.82 5.95
C LEU A 36 3.50 2.45 5.21
N VAL A 37 3.63 3.74 4.91
CA VAL A 37 2.59 4.52 4.24
C VAL A 37 2.97 4.69 2.78
N THR A 38 2.11 4.25 1.89
CA THR A 38 2.20 4.56 0.46
C THR A 38 1.35 5.79 0.21
N MET A 39 1.96 6.86 -0.29
CA MET A 39 1.33 8.16 -0.38
C MET A 39 1.66 8.88 -1.67
N HIS A 40 0.85 9.87 -2.00
CA HIS A 40 1.07 10.80 -3.09
C HIS A 40 0.81 12.22 -2.61
N GLU A 41 1.74 13.12 -2.88
CA GLU A 41 1.58 14.54 -2.55
C GLU A 41 0.91 15.26 -3.74
N CYS A 42 -0.18 15.97 -3.46
CA CYS A 42 -0.90 16.72 -4.48
C CYS A 42 -0.06 17.90 -4.97
N GLY A 43 0.17 17.98 -6.28
CA GLY A 43 0.91 19.08 -6.90
C GLY A 43 0.20 20.42 -6.82
N GLU A 44 -1.13 20.43 -6.64
CA GLU A 44 -1.93 21.65 -6.59
C GLU A 44 -1.99 22.27 -5.19
N CYS A 45 -2.23 21.45 -4.16
CA CYS A 45 -2.43 21.95 -2.80
C CYS A 45 -1.40 21.47 -1.80
N GLY A 46 -0.48 20.57 -2.18
CA GLY A 46 0.56 20.05 -1.32
C GLY A 46 0.10 19.05 -0.25
N SER A 47 -1.18 18.70 -0.22
CA SER A 47 -1.67 17.73 0.77
C SER A 47 -1.24 16.30 0.42
N ILE A 48 -1.16 15.47 1.46
CA ILE A 48 -0.76 14.07 1.32
C ILE A 48 -2.00 13.20 1.16
N ASN A 49 -2.04 12.42 0.08
CA ASN A 49 -3.09 11.44 -0.16
C ASN A 49 -2.53 10.05 0.16
N VAL A 50 -3.14 9.36 1.11
CA VAL A 50 -2.71 8.02 1.54
C VAL A 50 -3.40 6.98 0.66
N LEU A 51 -2.60 6.14 0.01
CA LEU A 51 -3.08 5.13 -0.92
C LEU A 51 -3.10 3.74 -0.30
N GLN A 52 -2.16 3.43 0.58
CA GLN A 52 -2.03 2.11 1.17
C GLN A 52 -1.27 2.18 2.49
N LEU A 53 -1.62 1.30 3.40
CA LEU A 53 -0.92 1.08 4.66
C LEU A 53 -0.42 -0.36 4.72
N ASP A 54 0.84 -0.54 5.13
CA ASP A 54 1.44 -1.85 5.33
C ASP A 54 2.19 -1.87 6.67
N ASP A 55 2.29 -3.05 7.29
CA ASP A 55 3.16 -3.30 8.42
C ASP A 55 4.16 -4.40 8.06
N GLU A 56 4.99 -4.82 9.00
CA GLU A 56 5.96 -5.89 8.76
C GLU A 56 5.26 -7.19 8.33
N GLY A 57 4.09 -7.49 8.88
CA GLY A 57 3.34 -8.70 8.55
C GLY A 57 2.81 -8.68 7.12
N THR A 58 2.26 -7.54 6.66
CA THR A 58 1.80 -7.41 5.27
C THR A 58 2.96 -7.43 4.29
N ILE A 59 4.10 -6.84 4.64
CA ILE A 59 5.30 -6.86 3.81
C ILE A 59 5.80 -8.29 3.63
N LYS A 60 5.84 -9.09 4.70
CA LYS A 60 6.22 -10.50 4.63
C LYS A 60 5.28 -11.31 3.74
N LEU A 61 3.97 -11.09 3.85
CA LEU A 61 2.99 -11.75 2.99
C LEU A 61 3.19 -11.39 1.53
N PHE A 62 3.44 -10.12 1.25
CA PHE A 62 3.70 -9.65 -0.11
C PHE A 62 4.96 -10.30 -0.70
N ASP A 63 6.02 -10.42 0.09
CA ASP A 63 7.26 -11.09 -0.33
C ASP A 63 7.02 -12.56 -0.63
N GLN A 64 6.22 -13.26 0.19
CA GLN A 64 5.83 -14.65 -0.08
C GLN A 64 5.08 -14.78 -1.39
N ILE A 65 4.15 -13.88 -1.67
CA ILE A 65 3.41 -13.85 -2.93
C ILE A 65 4.34 -13.63 -4.12
N ARG A 66 5.28 -12.69 -4.01
CA ARG A 66 6.27 -12.42 -5.07
C ARG A 66 7.13 -13.64 -5.36
N LYS A 67 7.60 -14.34 -4.33
CA LYS A 67 8.39 -15.56 -4.49
C LYS A 67 7.58 -16.66 -5.18
N LEU A 68 6.31 -16.79 -4.81
CA LEU A 68 5.42 -17.78 -5.41
C LEU A 68 5.18 -17.49 -6.89
N VAL A 69 4.96 -16.22 -7.25
CA VAL A 69 4.78 -15.80 -8.65
C VAL A 69 6.04 -16.11 -9.46
N ALA A 70 7.22 -15.85 -8.91
CA ALA A 70 8.50 -16.16 -9.55
C ALA A 70 8.67 -17.67 -9.77
N GLN A 71 8.25 -18.50 -8.82
CA GLN A 71 8.27 -19.96 -8.96
C GLN A 71 7.32 -20.45 -10.04
N ARG A 72 6.10 -19.89 -10.12
CA ARG A 72 5.12 -20.26 -11.14
C ARG A 72 5.64 -20.03 -12.55
N SER A 73 6.38 -18.98 -12.79
CA SER A 73 6.93 -18.68 -14.12
C SER A 73 7.99 -19.70 -14.56
N LYS A 74 8.54 -20.49 -13.63
CA LYS A 74 9.59 -21.47 -13.89
C LYS A 74 9.07 -22.92 -13.88
N THR A 75 7.80 -23.14 -13.55
CA THR A 75 7.22 -24.47 -13.36
C THR A 75 6.31 -24.82 -14.52
N ALA A 76 6.58 -25.96 -15.18
CA ALA A 76 5.77 -26.49 -16.26
C ALA A 76 4.79 -27.60 -15.81
N ASN A 77 4.87 -28.07 -14.55
CA ASN A 77 4.05 -29.15 -14.04
C ASN A 77 2.63 -28.68 -13.70
N PRO A 78 1.56 -29.21 -14.34
CA PRO A 78 0.18 -28.76 -14.12
C PRO A 78 -0.31 -28.92 -12.68
N ILE A 79 0.11 -30.00 -12.00
CA ILE A 79 -0.29 -30.24 -10.61
C ILE A 79 0.32 -29.19 -9.68
N LYS A 80 1.60 -28.88 -9.86
CA LYS A 80 2.26 -27.84 -9.09
C LYS A 80 1.66 -26.46 -9.36
N LEU A 81 1.32 -26.17 -10.61
CA LEU A 81 0.66 -24.91 -10.98
C LEU A 81 -0.68 -24.76 -10.29
N LYS A 82 -1.48 -25.82 -10.23
CA LYS A 82 -2.77 -25.82 -9.53
C LYS A 82 -2.60 -25.58 -8.03
N ASN A 83 -1.64 -26.25 -7.41
CA ASN A 83 -1.36 -26.10 -5.98
C ASN A 83 -0.84 -24.68 -5.67
N GLN A 84 0.02 -24.15 -6.52
CA GLN A 84 0.53 -22.77 -6.38
C GLN A 84 -0.58 -21.74 -6.54
N ALA A 85 -1.53 -21.95 -7.46
CA ALA A 85 -2.67 -21.05 -7.63
C ALA A 85 -3.55 -21.01 -6.38
N GLY A 86 -3.82 -22.17 -5.76
CA GLY A 86 -4.56 -22.22 -4.49
C GLY A 86 -3.84 -21.51 -3.36
N LEU A 87 -2.53 -21.71 -3.24
CA LEU A 87 -1.70 -21.01 -2.24
C LEU A 87 -1.65 -19.50 -2.51
N PHE A 88 -1.52 -19.09 -3.77
CA PHE A 88 -1.54 -17.68 -4.16
C PHE A 88 -2.83 -17.00 -3.72
N ASN A 89 -3.97 -17.62 -4.02
CA ASN A 89 -5.28 -17.07 -3.64
C ASN A 89 -5.43 -16.95 -2.13
N LYS A 90 -4.96 -17.95 -1.38
CA LYS A 90 -4.98 -17.95 0.08
C LYS A 90 -4.13 -16.82 0.67
N LEU A 91 -2.90 -16.66 0.19
CA LEU A 91 -1.99 -15.62 0.64
C LEU A 91 -2.53 -14.23 0.29
N ASN A 92 -3.08 -14.06 -0.91
CA ASN A 92 -3.63 -12.79 -1.36
C ASN A 92 -4.83 -12.36 -0.52
N SER A 93 -5.76 -13.30 -0.22
CA SER A 93 -6.89 -13.04 0.67
C SER A 93 -6.43 -12.64 2.06
N LYS A 94 -5.41 -13.31 2.58
CA LYS A 94 -4.82 -13.00 3.89
C LYS A 94 -4.21 -11.61 3.92
N LEU A 95 -3.49 -11.23 2.85
CA LEU A 95 -2.90 -9.90 2.72
C LEU A 95 -3.97 -8.81 2.68
N GLU A 96 -5.02 -8.99 1.87
CA GLU A 96 -6.13 -8.03 1.78
C GLU A 96 -6.83 -7.85 3.12
N ASN A 97 -7.09 -8.94 3.83
CA ASN A 97 -7.73 -8.87 5.15
C ASN A 97 -6.88 -8.12 6.17
N ARG A 98 -5.56 -8.35 6.17
CA ARG A 98 -4.64 -7.63 7.07
C ARG A 98 -4.57 -6.14 6.74
N ARG A 99 -4.56 -5.78 5.46
CA ARG A 99 -4.60 -4.38 5.03
C ARG A 99 -5.88 -3.68 5.47
N LYS A 100 -7.03 -4.35 5.40
CA LYS A 100 -8.30 -3.81 5.91
C LYS A 100 -8.24 -3.55 7.41
N VAL A 101 -7.64 -4.45 8.17
CA VAL A 101 -7.45 -4.27 9.62
C VAL A 101 -6.54 -3.08 9.89
N LEU A 102 -5.47 -2.91 9.13
CA LEU A 102 -4.57 -1.75 9.28
C LEU A 102 -5.30 -0.44 9.02
N ILE A 103 -6.10 -0.37 7.97
CA ILE A 103 -6.88 0.83 7.66
C ILE A 103 -7.81 1.16 8.84
N LYS A 104 -8.56 0.18 9.34
CA LYS A 104 -9.45 0.39 10.49
C LYS A 104 -8.71 0.83 11.75
N SER A 105 -7.48 0.32 11.94
CA SER A 105 -6.69 0.60 13.14
C SER A 105 -6.05 1.98 13.12
N TYR A 106 -5.68 2.50 11.94
CA TYR A 106 -4.86 3.70 11.82
C TYR A 106 -5.54 4.87 11.12
N VAL A 107 -6.64 4.65 10.38
CA VAL A 107 -7.32 5.74 9.68
C VAL A 107 -7.76 6.82 10.67
N GLY A 108 -7.46 8.06 10.33
CA GLY A 108 -7.80 9.21 11.16
C GLY A 108 -6.86 9.48 12.32
N LYS A 109 -5.92 8.58 12.63
CA LYS A 109 -4.95 8.78 13.72
C LYS A 109 -3.75 9.57 13.22
N LYS A 110 -3.17 10.36 14.11
CA LYS A 110 -1.97 11.14 13.80
C LYS A 110 -0.80 10.22 13.48
N LEU A 111 -0.24 10.36 12.28
CA LEU A 111 0.95 9.64 11.84
C LEU A 111 2.12 10.61 11.64
N ILE A 112 3.25 10.29 12.23
CA ILE A 112 4.49 11.08 12.08
C ILE A 112 5.37 10.36 11.06
N ILE A 113 5.58 11.00 9.90
CA ILE A 113 6.36 10.42 8.81
C ILE A 113 7.85 10.59 9.10
N GLU A 114 8.59 9.47 9.13
CA GLU A 114 10.04 9.47 9.37
C GLU A 114 10.78 10.15 8.22
N GLU A 115 11.93 10.75 8.55
CA GLU A 115 12.83 11.42 7.61
C GLU A 115 12.24 12.65 6.91
N THR A 116 11.04 13.08 7.31
CA THR A 116 10.41 14.29 6.79
C THR A 116 9.85 15.09 7.96
N ASN A 117 9.54 16.37 7.73
CA ASN A 117 8.83 17.19 8.70
C ASN A 117 7.31 17.10 8.54
N LYS A 118 6.84 16.13 7.76
CA LYS A 118 5.43 15.96 7.45
C LYS A 118 4.75 15.06 8.46
N THR A 119 3.53 15.39 8.79
CA THR A 119 2.68 14.63 9.72
C THR A 119 1.28 14.55 9.13
N LEU A 120 0.68 13.36 9.18
CA LEU A 120 -0.74 13.22 8.87
C LEU A 120 -1.54 13.59 10.12
N PRO A 121 -2.40 14.62 10.05
CA PRO A 121 -3.17 15.07 11.21
C PRO A 121 -4.28 14.07 11.57
N ASP A 122 -4.87 14.26 12.76
CA ASP A 122 -6.05 13.51 13.14
C ASP A 122 -7.19 13.77 12.14
N GLY A 123 -7.93 12.73 11.81
CA GLY A 123 -9.07 12.84 10.91
C GLY A 123 -8.74 12.64 9.44
N TRP A 124 -7.49 12.32 9.08
CA TRP A 124 -7.16 12.00 7.69
C TRP A 124 -7.92 10.76 7.20
N VAL A 125 -8.18 10.69 5.90
CA VAL A 125 -8.87 9.55 5.29
C VAL A 125 -8.06 8.98 4.14
N MET A 126 -8.36 7.72 3.80
CA MET A 126 -7.74 7.09 2.63
C MET A 126 -8.21 7.77 1.35
N ALA A 127 -7.30 7.90 0.38
CA ALA A 127 -7.59 8.51 -0.91
C ALA A 127 -8.20 7.54 -1.91
N VAL A 128 -8.16 6.25 -1.60
CA VAL A 128 -8.73 5.18 -2.44
C VAL A 128 -9.58 4.26 -1.61
#